data_94bd831ab748674a5d4f45e9b66fa346
#
_entry.id   94bd831ab748674a5d4f45e9b66fa346
#
_cell.length_a   1.000
_cell.length_b   1.000
_cell.length_c   1.000
_cell.angle_alpha   90.00
_cell.angle_beta   90.00
_cell.angle_gamma   90.00
#
_symmetry.space_group_name_H-M   'P 1'
#
loop_
_entity.id
_entity.type
_entity.pdbx_description
1 polymer ?
#
loop_
_entity_poly.entity_id
_entity_poly.type
_entity_poly.pdbx_seq_one_letter_code
_entity_poly.pdbx_strand_id
1 'polypeptide(L)'
;IHLLIGQGINRLIKYIIKRPRPPQRLHLVKETNYRFPSGHSMSAMIGYGLLVLEVQKSSLKYKKVIEIFLMLMIFLIGLSRIYLGVHYFSDVIGGFLLSLSYLLFIDYNTSLYT
;
A
#
# COMPACT_ATOMS: atom_id res chain seq x y z
N ILE A 1 -12.94 -1.94 6.49
CA ILE A 1 -13.41 -0.70 5.87
C ILE A 1 -12.25 0.19 5.38
N HIS A 2 -11.12 0.18 6.09
CA HIS A 2 -9.96 0.98 5.68
C HIS A 2 -9.41 0.56 4.33
N LEU A 3 -9.46 -0.73 3.99
CA LEU A 3 -9.04 -1.19 2.67
C LEU A 3 -9.98 -0.67 1.58
N LEU A 4 -11.27 -0.61 1.86
CA LEU A 4 -12.24 -0.06 0.89
C LEU A 4 -12.03 1.42 0.67
N ILE A 5 -11.79 2.19 1.74
CA ILE A 5 -11.49 3.62 1.63
C ILE A 5 -10.21 3.83 0.84
N GLY A 6 -9.16 3.03 1.13
CA GLY A 6 -7.90 3.10 0.41
C GLY A 6 -8.06 2.83 -1.08
N GLN A 7 -8.86 1.83 -1.45
CA GLN A 7 -9.13 1.53 -2.85
C GLN A 7 -9.93 2.65 -3.52
N GLY A 8 -10.85 3.28 -2.80
CA GLY A 8 -11.57 4.44 -3.29
C GLY A 8 -10.64 5.61 -3.61
N ILE A 9 -9.71 5.90 -2.69
CA ILE A 9 -8.69 6.94 -2.88
C ILE A 9 -7.81 6.58 -4.07
N ASN A 10 -7.38 5.32 -4.18
CA ASN A 10 -6.56 4.84 -5.28
C ASN A 10 -7.23 5.11 -6.63
N ARG A 11 -8.50 4.74 -6.76
CA ARG A 11 -9.25 4.92 -8.02
C ARG A 11 -9.43 6.38 -8.35
N LEU A 12 -9.73 7.22 -7.35
CA LEU A 12 -9.89 8.65 -7.55
C LEU A 12 -8.61 9.27 -8.11
N ILE A 13 -7.47 8.95 -7.51
CA ILE A 13 -6.18 9.50 -7.93
C ILE A 13 -5.80 8.96 -9.30
N LYS A 14 -6.11 7.71 -9.62
CA LYS A 14 -5.89 7.16 -10.95
C LYS A 14 -6.62 7.96 -12.02
N TYR A 15 -7.87 8.33 -11.76
CA TYR A 15 -8.64 9.15 -12.70
C TYR A 15 -8.09 10.56 -12.84
N ILE A 16 -7.55 11.13 -11.77
CA ILE A 16 -7.00 12.50 -11.80
C ILE A 16 -5.66 12.52 -12.55
N ILE A 17 -4.76 11.59 -12.25
CA ILE A 17 -3.40 11.60 -12.80
C ILE A 17 -3.32 10.90 -14.15
N LYS A 18 -4.08 9.82 -14.34
CA LYS A 18 -4.17 9.07 -15.61
C LYS A 18 -2.81 8.66 -16.18
N ARG A 19 -1.90 8.21 -15.29
CA ARG A 19 -0.57 7.81 -15.73
C ARG A 19 -0.64 6.44 -16.44
N PRO A 20 -0.11 6.31 -17.68
CA PRO A 20 -0.17 5.03 -18.40
C PRO A 20 0.73 3.97 -17.76
N ARG A 21 0.34 2.71 -17.91
CA ARG A 21 1.15 1.58 -17.48
C ARG A 21 2.35 1.36 -18.38
N PRO A 22 3.39 0.61 -17.93
CA PRO A 22 4.43 0.13 -18.82
C PRO A 22 3.83 -0.60 -20.04
N PRO A 23 4.53 -0.67 -21.17
CA PRO A 23 4.01 -1.36 -22.36
C PRO A 23 3.52 -2.78 -22.03
N GLN A 24 2.41 -3.20 -22.63
CA GLN A 24 1.82 -4.51 -22.35
C GLN A 24 2.78 -5.67 -22.63
N ARG A 25 3.71 -5.51 -23.56
CA ARG A 25 4.74 -6.51 -23.84
C ARG A 25 5.63 -6.83 -22.63
N LEU A 26 5.71 -5.91 -21.67
CA LEU A 26 6.48 -6.10 -20.43
C LEU A 26 5.65 -6.69 -19.30
N HIS A 27 4.34 -6.80 -19.48
CA HIS A 27 3.44 -7.30 -18.45
C HIS A 27 3.51 -8.82 -18.35
N LEU A 28 3.72 -9.33 -17.15
CA LEU A 28 3.61 -10.76 -16.84
C LEU A 28 2.19 -11.14 -16.40
N VAL A 29 1.37 -10.12 -16.09
CA VAL A 29 -0.06 -10.27 -15.78
C VAL A 29 -0.84 -9.21 -16.55
N LYS A 30 -2.14 -9.45 -16.78
CA LYS A 30 -2.98 -8.51 -17.53
C LYS A 30 -3.52 -7.43 -16.60
N GLU A 31 -3.26 -6.17 -16.96
CA GLU A 31 -3.78 -5.00 -16.24
C GLU A 31 -4.21 -3.94 -17.25
N THR A 32 -5.39 -3.36 -17.04
CA THR A 32 -5.99 -2.42 -17.98
C THR A 32 -6.23 -1.03 -17.41
N ASN A 33 -6.13 -0.84 -16.09
CA ASN A 33 -6.34 0.44 -15.43
C ASN A 33 -5.09 1.32 -15.49
N TYR A 34 -5.25 2.61 -15.19
CA TYR A 34 -4.11 3.51 -15.02
C TYR A 34 -3.21 3.02 -13.89
N ARG A 35 -1.90 3.32 -13.96
CA ARG A 35 -0.91 2.72 -13.08
C ARG A 35 -0.68 3.44 -11.75
N PHE A 36 -0.91 4.75 -11.69
CA PHE A 36 -0.60 5.52 -10.47
C PHE A 36 -1.87 5.84 -9.69
N PRO A 37 -1.90 5.63 -8.39
CA PRO A 37 -0.93 4.87 -7.61
C PRO A 37 -1.18 3.37 -7.67
N SER A 38 -0.20 2.55 -7.24
CA SER A 38 -0.34 1.09 -7.24
C SER A 38 -1.39 0.64 -6.23
N GLY A 39 -2.44 -0.03 -6.71
CA GLY A 39 -3.51 -0.53 -5.84
C GLY A 39 -3.05 -1.63 -4.90
N HIS A 40 -2.20 -2.55 -5.38
CA HIS A 40 -1.65 -3.62 -4.55
C HIS A 40 -0.72 -3.06 -3.46
N SER A 41 0.08 -2.04 -3.81
CA SER A 41 0.96 -1.40 -2.84
C SER A 41 0.16 -0.68 -1.76
N MET A 42 -0.92 0.02 -2.13
CA MET A 42 -1.80 0.68 -1.17
C MET A 42 -2.49 -0.34 -0.25
N SER A 43 -3.04 -1.41 -0.82
CA SER A 43 -3.70 -2.45 -0.02
C SER A 43 -2.74 -3.13 0.93
N ALA A 44 -1.52 -3.45 0.47
CA ALA A 44 -0.50 -4.06 1.31
C ALA A 44 -0.13 -3.12 2.47
N MET A 45 0.13 -1.85 2.16
CA MET A 45 0.54 -0.88 3.18
C MET A 45 -0.57 -0.67 4.21
N ILE A 46 -1.82 -0.52 3.78
CA ILE A 46 -2.94 -0.32 4.69
C ILE A 46 -3.19 -1.58 5.51
N GLY A 47 -3.30 -2.74 4.87
CA GLY A 47 -3.60 -4.00 5.55
C GLY A 47 -2.53 -4.40 6.55
N TYR A 48 -1.30 -4.56 6.07
CA TYR A 48 -0.19 -4.94 6.95
C TYR A 48 0.22 -3.81 7.88
N GLY A 49 0.08 -2.54 7.45
CA GLY A 49 0.37 -1.39 8.29
C GLY A 49 -0.56 -1.30 9.48
N LEU A 50 -1.85 -1.60 9.31
CA LEU A 50 -2.79 -1.66 10.44
C LEU A 50 -2.39 -2.77 11.42
N LEU A 51 -1.92 -3.92 10.91
CA LEU A 51 -1.42 -4.98 11.76
C LEU A 51 -0.17 -4.54 12.54
N VAL A 52 0.72 -3.78 11.91
CA VAL A 52 1.89 -3.22 12.59
C VAL A 52 1.45 -2.33 13.75
N LEU A 53 0.48 -1.44 13.51
CA LEU A 53 -0.04 -0.55 14.56
C LEU A 53 -0.63 -1.34 15.73
N GLU A 54 -1.37 -2.40 15.44
CA GLU A 54 -1.94 -3.26 16.48
C GLU A 54 -0.84 -4.00 17.26
N VAL A 55 0.17 -4.51 16.57
CA VAL A 55 1.30 -5.20 17.21
C VAL A 55 2.08 -4.23 18.11
N GLN A 56 2.28 -2.98 17.68
CA GLN A 56 2.97 -1.97 18.50
C GLN A 56 2.25 -1.70 19.83
N LYS A 57 0.92 -1.77 19.82
CA LYS A 57 0.10 -1.54 21.01
C LYS A 57 -0.04 -2.79 21.88
N SER A 58 0.42 -3.94 21.39
CA SER A 58 0.31 -5.22 22.09
C SER A 58 1.46 -5.42 23.06
N SER A 59 1.32 -6.45 23.93
CA SER A 59 2.37 -6.89 24.83
C SER A 59 3.07 -8.16 24.34
N LEU A 60 3.00 -8.45 23.04
CA LEU A 60 3.61 -9.63 22.45
C LEU A 60 5.13 -9.63 22.65
N LYS A 61 5.67 -10.80 23.02
CA LYS A 61 7.09 -10.95 23.34
C LYS A 61 8.00 -10.64 22.15
N TYR A 62 7.59 -11.06 20.96
CA TYR A 62 8.40 -10.89 19.74
C TYR A 62 7.84 -9.85 18.79
N LYS A 63 7.22 -8.80 19.31
CA LYS A 63 6.55 -7.80 18.47
C LYS A 63 7.48 -7.14 17.45
N LYS A 64 8.75 -6.90 17.81
CA LYS A 64 9.72 -6.33 16.86
C LYS A 64 9.95 -7.23 15.65
N VAL A 65 10.05 -8.53 15.87
CA VAL A 65 10.23 -9.51 14.79
C VAL A 65 9.00 -9.53 13.89
N ILE A 66 7.80 -9.50 14.50
CA ILE A 66 6.54 -9.49 13.76
C ILE A 66 6.42 -8.22 12.93
N GLU A 67 6.75 -7.06 13.50
CA GLU A 67 6.73 -5.78 12.79
C GLU A 67 7.64 -5.78 11.58
N ILE A 68 8.88 -6.28 11.74
CA ILE A 68 9.85 -6.36 10.65
C ILE A 68 9.32 -7.28 9.54
N PHE A 69 8.75 -8.43 9.91
CA PHE A 69 8.17 -9.36 8.94
C PHE A 69 7.05 -8.71 8.14
N LEU A 70 6.13 -8.00 8.82
CA LEU A 70 5.02 -7.33 8.15
C LEU A 70 5.50 -6.22 7.21
N MET A 71 6.49 -5.44 7.62
CA MET A 71 7.07 -4.39 6.79
C MET A 71 7.78 -4.98 5.57
N LEU A 72 8.46 -6.11 5.75
CA LEU A 72 9.10 -6.82 4.64
C LEU A 72 8.06 -7.31 3.63
N MET A 73 6.92 -7.80 4.09
CA MET A 73 5.83 -8.22 3.21
C MET A 73 5.29 -7.06 2.39
N ILE A 74 5.13 -5.88 2.99
CA ILE A 74 4.71 -4.67 2.26
C ILE A 74 5.69 -4.37 1.13
N PHE A 75 6.98 -4.38 1.44
CA PHE A 75 8.04 -4.09 0.47
C PHE A 75 8.06 -5.10 -0.67
N LEU A 76 7.95 -6.40 -0.34
CA LEU A 76 7.97 -7.46 -1.34
C LEU A 76 6.77 -7.40 -2.28
N ILE A 77 5.59 -7.06 -1.77
CA ILE A 77 4.40 -6.91 -2.61
C ILE A 77 4.61 -5.74 -3.58
N GLY A 78 5.17 -4.63 -3.12
CA GLY A 78 5.49 -3.50 -4.00
C GLY A 78 6.47 -3.88 -5.10
N LEU A 79 7.54 -4.59 -4.75
CA LEU A 79 8.53 -5.05 -5.73
C LEU A 79 7.92 -6.01 -6.74
N SER A 80 6.97 -6.86 -6.32
CA SER A 80 6.32 -7.80 -7.22
C SER A 80 5.58 -7.09 -8.35
N ARG A 81 4.97 -5.91 -8.05
CA ARG A 81 4.25 -5.13 -9.08
C ARG A 81 5.21 -4.59 -10.15
N ILE A 82 6.42 -4.23 -9.75
CA ILE A 82 7.47 -3.80 -10.70
C ILE A 82 7.97 -4.99 -11.50
N TYR A 83 8.26 -6.11 -10.84
CA TYR A 83 8.72 -7.33 -11.49
C TYR A 83 7.73 -7.83 -12.53
N LEU A 84 6.43 -7.79 -12.22
CA LEU A 84 5.38 -8.25 -13.13
C LEU A 84 5.17 -7.29 -14.32
N GLY A 85 5.86 -6.15 -14.36
CA GLY A 85 5.84 -5.23 -15.50
C GLY A 85 4.60 -4.36 -15.58
N VAL A 86 3.77 -4.31 -14.54
CA VAL A 86 2.51 -3.55 -14.54
C VAL A 86 2.62 -2.19 -13.87
N HIS A 87 3.71 -1.93 -13.12
CA HIS A 87 3.94 -0.67 -12.44
C HIS A 87 5.38 -0.22 -12.56
N TYR A 88 5.59 1.10 -12.54
CA TYR A 88 6.91 1.69 -12.35
C TYR A 88 7.19 1.88 -10.86
N PHE A 89 8.47 2.08 -10.52
CA PHE A 89 8.87 2.29 -9.13
C PHE A 89 8.12 3.45 -8.47
N SER A 90 7.91 4.54 -9.22
CA SER A 90 7.20 5.71 -8.69
C SER A 90 5.73 5.42 -8.36
N ASP A 91 5.10 4.45 -9.03
CA ASP A 91 3.71 4.05 -8.72
C ASP A 91 3.63 3.37 -7.36
N VAL A 92 4.62 2.53 -7.07
CA VAL A 92 4.72 1.81 -5.79
C VAL A 92 5.01 2.79 -4.66
N ILE A 93 5.97 3.68 -4.87
CA ILE A 93 6.32 4.70 -3.88
C ILE A 93 5.13 5.63 -3.62
N GLY A 94 4.43 6.06 -4.69
CA GLY A 94 3.22 6.86 -4.55
C GLY A 94 2.15 6.17 -3.74
N GLY A 95 1.91 4.87 -4.01
CA GLY A 95 0.95 4.07 -3.25
C GLY A 95 1.34 3.94 -1.77
N PHE A 96 2.62 3.72 -1.49
CA PHE A 96 3.12 3.63 -0.11
C PHE A 96 2.98 4.95 0.63
N LEU A 97 3.34 6.07 -0.01
CA LEU A 97 3.26 7.38 0.65
C LEU A 97 1.81 7.78 0.94
N LEU A 98 0.90 7.55 0.00
CA LEU A 98 -0.52 7.83 0.22
C LEU A 98 -1.09 6.98 1.34
N SER A 99 -0.76 5.69 1.35
CA SER A 99 -1.25 4.77 2.38
C SER A 99 -0.66 5.07 3.74
N LEU A 100 0.64 5.43 3.80
CA LEU A 100 1.27 5.83 5.05
C LEU A 100 0.62 7.07 5.62
N SER A 101 0.34 8.07 4.77
CA SER A 101 -0.36 9.28 5.19
C SER A 101 -1.74 8.96 5.79
N TYR A 102 -2.47 8.05 5.14
CA TYR A 102 -3.77 7.59 5.63
C TYR A 102 -3.66 6.88 6.98
N LEU A 103 -2.66 6.00 7.13
CA LEU A 103 -2.44 5.26 8.37
C LEU A 103 -2.08 6.20 9.53
N LEU A 104 -1.23 7.18 9.27
CA LEU A 104 -0.84 8.16 10.28
C LEU A 104 -2.04 9.01 10.70
N PHE A 105 -2.89 9.38 9.75
CA PHE A 105 -4.12 10.10 10.05
C PHE A 105 -5.05 9.29 10.96
N ILE A 106 -5.24 8.00 10.67
CA ILE A 106 -6.07 7.12 11.48
C ILE A 106 -5.49 6.93 12.86
N ASP A 107 -4.19 6.68 12.96
CA ASP A 107 -3.52 6.48 14.24
C ASP A 107 -3.64 7.73 15.12
N TYR A 108 -3.45 8.91 14.55
CA TYR A 108 -3.62 10.18 15.27
C TYR A 108 -5.04 10.35 15.79
N ASN A 109 -6.05 10.13 14.93
CA ASN A 109 -7.45 10.28 15.32
C ASN A 109 -7.87 9.27 16.39
N THR A 110 -7.38 8.03 16.28
CA THR A 110 -7.66 7.00 17.27
C THR A 110 -7.06 7.38 18.63
N SER A 111 -5.84 7.91 18.65
CA SER A 111 -5.16 8.29 19.89
C SER A 111 -5.84 9.46 20.60
N LEU A 112 -6.57 10.31 19.87
CA LEU A 112 -7.33 11.39 20.49
C LEU A 112 -8.48 10.90 21.37
N TYR A 113 -8.99 9.68 21.11
CA TYR A 113 -10.15 9.12 21.82
C TYR A 113 -9.74 8.02 22.82
N THR A 114 -8.48 7.75 22.95
CA THR A 114 -7.94 6.76 23.90
C THR A 114 -7.07 7.44 24.93
#